data_2c80522cf574e32ecc827ebd88f2e1d1
#
_entry.id   2c80522cf574e32ecc827ebd88f2e1d1
#
_cell.length_a   1.000
_cell.length_b   1.000
_cell.length_c   1.000
_cell.angle_alpha   90.00
_cell.angle_beta   90.00
_cell.angle_gamma   90.00
#
_symmetry.space_group_name_H-M   'P 1'
#
loop_
_entity.id
_entity.type
_entity.pdbx_description
1 polymer ?
#
loop_
_entity_poly.entity_id
_entity_poly.type
_entity_poly.pdbx_seq_one_letter_code
_entity_poly.pdbx_strand_id
1 'polypeptide(L)'
;MSNDEIIKYNFSEQYSKYPGGRYIKLGPASGEDFRDNVLREIFESPDKSIEIDATGIITSFSPSFLDECFGQLAKEYGIDVFNKKLKFFSSDNPALAEKMMYYVERAVNVKS
;
A
#
# COMPACT_ATOMS: atom_id res chain seq x y z
N MET A 1 -16.09 -19.08 13.52
CA MET A 1 -15.98 -18.90 12.07
C MET A 1 -15.66 -17.47 11.75
N SER A 2 -14.66 -17.29 10.96
CA SER A 2 -14.18 -15.97 10.59
C SER A 2 -15.07 -15.38 9.49
N ASN A 3 -15.51 -14.14 9.66
CA ASN A 3 -16.25 -13.40 8.64
C ASN A 3 -15.35 -12.33 8.03
N ASP A 4 -14.15 -12.75 7.67
CA ASP A 4 -13.17 -11.84 7.11
C ASP A 4 -13.67 -11.23 5.81
N GLU A 5 -13.62 -9.92 5.74
CA GLU A 5 -14.00 -9.17 4.56
C GLU A 5 -12.75 -8.84 3.74
N ILE A 6 -12.76 -9.24 2.46
CA ILE A 6 -11.68 -8.90 1.54
C ILE A 6 -12.17 -7.77 0.65
N ILE A 7 -11.54 -6.62 0.77
CA ILE A 7 -11.89 -5.43 0.00
C ILE A 7 -11.09 -5.44 -1.30
N LYS A 8 -11.79 -5.47 -2.44
CA LYS A 8 -11.16 -5.38 -3.75
C LYS A 8 -11.05 -3.91 -4.10
N TYR A 9 -9.84 -3.41 -4.26
CA TYR A 9 -9.59 -1.99 -4.45
C TYR A 9 -8.82 -1.76 -5.74
N ASN A 10 -9.43 -1.03 -6.68
CA ASN A 10 -8.78 -0.65 -7.93
C ASN A 10 -8.15 0.72 -7.73
N PHE A 11 -6.83 0.76 -7.62
CA PHE A 11 -6.11 1.99 -7.28
C PHE A 11 -6.30 3.08 -8.33
N SER A 12 -6.18 2.72 -9.62
CA SER A 12 -6.25 3.73 -10.69
C SER A 12 -7.64 4.34 -10.82
N GLU A 13 -8.69 3.56 -10.56
CA GLU A 13 -10.07 4.04 -10.71
C GLU A 13 -10.63 4.64 -9.44
N GLN A 14 -10.30 4.07 -8.28
CA GLN A 14 -10.89 4.50 -7.02
C GLN A 14 -10.05 5.54 -6.29
N TYR A 15 -8.78 5.65 -6.61
CA TYR A 15 -7.89 6.60 -5.93
C TYR A 15 -7.22 7.56 -6.91
N SER A 16 -6.28 7.07 -7.74
CA SER A 16 -5.59 7.94 -8.69
C SER A 16 -4.83 7.12 -9.73
N LYS A 17 -4.79 7.64 -10.97
CA LYS A 17 -3.91 7.10 -12.01
C LYS A 17 -2.49 7.64 -11.90
N TYR A 18 -2.27 8.59 -11.00
CA TYR A 18 -1.01 9.33 -10.86
C TYR A 18 -0.57 9.32 -9.39
N PRO A 19 -0.02 8.18 -8.89
CA PRO A 19 0.45 8.16 -7.51
C PRO A 19 1.50 9.23 -7.28
N GLY A 20 1.42 9.88 -6.15
CA GLY A 20 2.25 11.04 -5.83
C GLY A 20 3.50 10.69 -5.06
N GLY A 21 4.00 11.67 -4.33
CA GLY A 21 5.21 11.53 -3.54
C GLY A 21 4.96 10.98 -2.15
N ARG A 22 5.85 11.34 -1.24
CA ARG A 22 5.84 10.79 0.13
C ARG A 22 4.75 11.39 1.00
N TYR A 23 4.64 12.71 1.03
CA TYR A 23 3.80 13.41 2.02
C TYR A 23 2.68 14.21 1.39
N ILE A 24 1.58 14.33 2.14
CA ILE A 24 0.40 15.11 1.73
C ILE A 24 0.79 16.53 1.33
N LYS A 25 1.68 17.15 2.08
CA LYS A 25 2.09 18.54 1.81
C LYS A 25 2.81 18.72 0.48
N LEU A 26 3.29 17.64 -0.12
CA LEU A 26 4.03 17.71 -1.40
C LEU A 26 3.10 17.59 -2.61
N GLY A 27 1.82 17.28 -2.41
CA GLY A 27 0.88 17.16 -3.50
C GLY A 27 -0.13 16.05 -3.28
N PRO A 28 -1.03 15.87 -4.25
CA PRO A 28 -2.11 14.88 -4.12
C PRO A 28 -1.61 13.44 -4.29
N ALA A 29 -2.42 12.51 -3.83
CA ALA A 29 -2.25 11.06 -3.99
C ALA A 29 -0.91 10.57 -3.43
N SER A 30 -0.51 11.10 -2.28
CA SER A 30 0.75 10.74 -1.63
C SER A 30 0.68 9.40 -0.92
N GLY A 31 1.85 8.82 -0.61
CA GLY A 31 1.93 7.61 0.19
C GLY A 31 1.34 7.80 1.57
N GLU A 32 1.60 8.95 2.19
CA GLU A 32 1.03 9.29 3.49
C GLU A 32 -0.50 9.32 3.44
N ASP A 33 -1.08 9.92 2.39
CA ASP A 33 -2.52 10.03 2.26
C ASP A 33 -3.16 8.65 2.09
N PHE A 34 -2.63 7.83 1.21
CA PHE A 34 -3.20 6.51 0.97
C PHE A 34 -3.10 5.63 2.21
N ARG A 35 -1.96 5.69 2.92
CA ARG A 35 -1.79 4.95 4.16
C ARG A 35 -2.82 5.36 5.21
N ASP A 36 -2.94 6.65 5.48
CA ASP A 36 -3.73 7.12 6.62
C ASP A 36 -5.23 7.19 6.31
N ASN A 37 -5.61 7.50 5.07
CA ASN A 37 -7.01 7.70 4.72
C ASN A 37 -7.67 6.49 4.05
N VAL A 38 -6.90 5.51 3.58
CA VAL A 38 -7.46 4.31 2.97
C VAL A 38 -7.07 3.06 3.76
N LEU A 39 -5.80 2.86 4.02
CA LEU A 39 -5.32 1.59 4.59
C LEU A 39 -5.45 1.51 6.12
N ARG A 40 -5.38 2.62 6.81
CA ARG A 40 -5.40 2.62 8.28
C ARG A 40 -6.64 1.94 8.84
N GLU A 41 -7.80 2.26 8.30
CA GLU A 41 -9.06 1.67 8.73
C GLU A 41 -9.05 0.15 8.60
N ILE A 42 -8.50 -0.33 7.49
CA ILE A 42 -8.43 -1.77 7.24
C ILE A 42 -7.48 -2.44 8.23
N PHE A 43 -6.34 -1.84 8.47
CA PHE A 43 -5.35 -2.42 9.37
C PHE A 43 -5.78 -2.40 10.83
N GLU A 44 -6.65 -1.45 11.20
CA GLU A 44 -7.18 -1.39 12.57
C GLU A 44 -8.43 -2.24 12.75
N SER A 45 -8.97 -2.81 11.68
CA SER A 45 -10.12 -3.71 11.76
C SER A 45 -9.63 -5.15 11.89
N PRO A 46 -10.14 -5.91 12.85
CA PRO A 46 -9.65 -7.28 13.06
C PRO A 46 -10.06 -8.25 11.96
N ASP A 47 -11.07 -7.90 11.16
CA ASP A 47 -11.68 -8.82 10.18
C ASP A 47 -11.64 -8.30 8.75
N LYS A 48 -10.81 -7.30 8.45
CA LYS A 48 -10.71 -6.76 7.09
C LYS A 48 -9.33 -6.97 6.50
N SER A 49 -9.29 -7.20 5.19
CA SER A 49 -8.07 -7.22 4.41
C SER A 49 -8.35 -6.55 3.07
N ILE A 50 -7.31 -6.24 2.30
CA ILE A 50 -7.45 -5.51 1.06
C ILE A 50 -6.58 -6.14 -0.03
N GLU A 51 -7.14 -6.22 -1.25
CA GLU A 51 -6.40 -6.60 -2.44
C GLU A 51 -6.39 -5.39 -3.36
N ILE A 52 -5.22 -4.81 -3.54
CA ILE A 52 -5.05 -3.60 -4.34
C ILE A 52 -4.59 -3.98 -5.73
N ASP A 53 -5.43 -3.68 -6.71
CA ASP A 53 -5.08 -3.84 -8.13
C ASP A 53 -4.59 -2.49 -8.64
N ALA A 54 -3.31 -2.43 -8.98
CA ALA A 54 -2.67 -1.21 -9.45
C ALA A 54 -2.54 -1.16 -10.98
N THR A 55 -3.34 -1.96 -11.68
CA THR A 55 -3.40 -1.93 -13.13
C THR A 55 -3.96 -0.59 -13.60
N GLY A 56 -3.41 -0.04 -14.69
CA GLY A 56 -3.91 1.20 -15.26
C GLY A 56 -3.28 2.48 -14.73
N ILE A 57 -2.21 2.36 -13.97
CA ILE A 57 -1.46 3.53 -13.50
C ILE A 57 -0.74 4.17 -14.69
N ILE A 58 -0.89 5.49 -14.85
CA ILE A 58 -0.29 6.23 -15.97
C ILE A 58 1.17 6.54 -15.70
N THR A 59 1.47 7.00 -14.47
CA THR A 59 2.83 7.25 -14.06
C THR A 59 3.41 5.99 -13.41
N SER A 60 4.22 6.11 -12.38
CA SER A 60 4.72 4.95 -11.67
C SER A 60 4.71 5.27 -10.17
N PHE A 61 4.75 4.21 -9.36
CA PHE A 61 4.90 4.39 -7.93
C PHE A 61 6.35 4.72 -7.62
N SER A 62 6.58 5.89 -7.02
CA SER A 62 7.92 6.29 -6.63
C SER A 62 8.40 5.47 -5.43
N PRO A 63 9.73 5.31 -5.26
CA PRO A 63 10.26 4.71 -4.03
C PRO A 63 9.74 5.39 -2.77
N SER A 64 9.60 6.71 -2.80
CA SER A 64 9.09 7.48 -1.65
C SER A 64 7.66 7.11 -1.31
N PHE A 65 6.80 6.94 -2.33
CA PHE A 65 5.42 6.51 -2.10
C PHE A 65 5.40 5.12 -1.47
N LEU A 66 6.13 4.19 -2.05
CA LEU A 66 6.12 2.80 -1.59
C LEU A 66 6.64 2.68 -0.16
N ASP A 67 7.70 3.41 0.16
CA ASP A 67 8.25 3.41 1.51
C ASP A 67 7.28 4.02 2.52
N GLU A 68 6.76 5.21 2.23
CA GLU A 68 5.90 5.92 3.17
C GLU A 68 4.55 5.22 3.36
N CYS A 69 3.98 4.68 2.29
CA CYS A 69 2.70 4.01 2.37
C CYS A 69 2.83 2.61 2.95
N PHE A 70 3.50 1.74 2.21
CA PHE A 70 3.54 0.32 2.56
C PHE A 70 4.64 -0.01 3.56
N GLY A 71 5.81 0.60 3.39
CA GLY A 71 6.93 0.36 4.28
C GLY A 71 6.64 0.77 5.71
N GLN A 72 6.11 1.97 5.90
CA GLN A 72 5.81 2.48 7.24
C GLN A 72 4.65 1.70 7.87
N LEU A 73 3.69 1.26 7.07
CA LEU A 73 2.58 0.46 7.57
C LEU A 73 3.07 -0.90 8.09
N ALA A 74 3.95 -1.55 7.33
CA ALA A 74 4.54 -2.82 7.75
C ALA A 74 5.41 -2.65 8.99
N LYS A 75 6.11 -1.53 9.09
CA LYS A 75 6.93 -1.23 10.27
C LYS A 75 6.05 -1.03 11.51
N GLU A 76 4.90 -0.41 11.34
CA GLU A 76 3.99 -0.11 12.44
C GLU A 76 3.26 -1.36 12.94
N TYR A 77 2.74 -2.18 12.03
CA TYR A 77 1.89 -3.33 12.38
C TYR A 77 2.63 -4.67 12.35
N GLY A 78 3.83 -4.71 11.80
CA GLY A 78 4.61 -5.93 11.66
C GLY A 78 4.43 -6.56 10.29
N ILE A 79 5.47 -7.22 9.80
CA ILE A 79 5.48 -7.81 8.45
C ILE A 79 4.44 -8.93 8.31
N ASP A 80 4.21 -9.70 9.36
CA ASP A 80 3.26 -10.81 9.30
C ASP A 80 1.84 -10.30 9.15
N VAL A 81 1.47 -9.27 9.90
CA VAL A 81 0.15 -8.63 9.78
C VAL A 81 0.01 -7.99 8.42
N PHE A 82 1.06 -7.30 7.96
CA PHE A 82 1.05 -6.66 6.65
C PHE A 82 0.77 -7.67 5.54
N ASN A 83 1.49 -8.78 5.52
CA ASN A 83 1.33 -9.80 4.47
C ASN A 83 -0.02 -10.49 4.55
N LYS A 84 -0.58 -10.62 5.74
CA LYS A 84 -1.88 -11.24 5.92
C LYS A 84 -3.02 -10.35 5.44
N LYS A 85 -2.89 -9.04 5.64
CA LYS A 85 -3.99 -8.10 5.38
C LYS A 85 -3.94 -7.45 4.02
N LEU A 86 -2.79 -7.44 3.34
CA LEU A 86 -2.64 -6.65 2.11
C LEU A 86 -2.00 -7.45 0.99
N LYS A 87 -2.62 -7.37 -0.19
CA LYS A 87 -2.02 -7.83 -1.44
C LYS A 87 -2.00 -6.66 -2.41
N PHE A 88 -0.92 -6.58 -3.18
CA PHE A 88 -0.69 -5.47 -4.10
C PHE A 88 -0.13 -6.05 -5.39
N PHE A 89 -0.80 -5.81 -6.50
CA PHE A 89 -0.43 -6.43 -7.77
C PHE A 89 -0.83 -5.54 -8.94
N SER A 90 -0.28 -5.85 -10.11
CA SER A 90 -0.62 -5.12 -11.34
C SER A 90 -0.50 -6.07 -12.52
N SER A 91 -1.52 -6.12 -13.38
CA SER A 91 -1.50 -6.96 -14.58
C SER A 91 -0.59 -6.40 -15.65
N ASP A 92 -0.45 -5.07 -15.71
CA ASP A 92 0.39 -4.41 -16.73
C ASP A 92 1.81 -4.11 -16.23
N ASN A 93 2.09 -4.41 -14.97
CA ASN A 93 3.44 -4.26 -14.41
C ASN A 93 3.68 -5.35 -13.36
N PRO A 94 3.96 -6.59 -13.81
CA PRO A 94 4.08 -7.71 -12.87
C PRO A 94 5.19 -7.56 -11.84
N ALA A 95 6.20 -6.73 -12.11
CA ALA A 95 7.30 -6.51 -11.17
C ALA A 95 6.94 -5.57 -10.02
N LEU A 96 5.75 -4.94 -10.06
CA LEU A 96 5.39 -3.92 -9.09
C LEU A 96 5.25 -4.50 -7.67
N ALA A 97 4.67 -5.68 -7.55
CA ALA A 97 4.52 -6.33 -6.23
C ALA A 97 5.89 -6.57 -5.58
N GLU A 98 6.84 -7.03 -6.37
CA GLU A 98 8.21 -7.29 -5.90
C GLU A 98 8.92 -6.01 -5.50
N LYS A 99 8.74 -4.95 -6.29
CA LYS A 99 9.29 -3.64 -5.98
C LYS A 99 8.72 -3.12 -4.66
N MET A 100 7.41 -3.25 -4.46
CA MET A 100 6.78 -2.84 -3.21
C MET A 100 7.37 -3.60 -2.03
N MET A 101 7.51 -4.93 -2.15
CA MET A 101 8.07 -5.73 -1.05
C MET A 101 9.52 -5.39 -0.76
N TYR A 102 10.29 -4.97 -1.75
CA TYR A 102 11.65 -4.50 -1.52
C TYR A 102 11.66 -3.34 -0.52
N TYR A 103 10.80 -2.35 -0.74
CA TYR A 103 10.74 -1.19 0.14
C TYR A 103 10.12 -1.51 1.49
N VAL A 104 9.18 -2.45 1.52
CA VAL A 104 8.60 -2.92 2.79
C VAL A 104 9.66 -3.58 3.66
N GLU A 105 10.43 -4.51 3.09
CA GLU A 105 11.47 -5.20 3.84
C GLU A 105 12.57 -4.27 4.29
N ARG A 106 12.91 -3.31 3.44
CA ARG A 106 13.89 -2.30 3.78
C ARG A 106 13.44 -1.45 4.96
N ALA A 107 12.17 -1.03 4.98
CA ALA A 107 11.63 -0.22 6.08
C ALA A 107 11.61 -1.00 7.38
N VAL A 108 11.18 -2.26 7.33
CA VAL A 108 11.09 -3.12 8.52
C VAL A 108 12.47 -3.39 9.12
N ASN A 109 13.48 -3.50 8.27
CA ASN A 109 14.83 -3.83 8.72
C ASN A 109 15.65 -2.62 9.16
N VAL A 110 15.12 -1.40 8.98
CA VAL A 110 15.81 -0.20 9.45
C VAL A 110 15.69 -0.13 10.96
N LYS A 111 16.83 -0.05 11.61
CA LYS A 111 16.89 0.16 13.06
C LYS A 111 16.94 1.66 13.33
N SER A 112 16.01 2.11 14.13
CA SER A 112 15.98 3.52 14.52
C SER A 112 16.65 3.71 15.86
#